data_3538e453788541ede9b409e7cb5a4d0c
#
_entry.id   3538e453788541ede9b409e7cb5a4d0c
#
_cell.length_a   1.000
_cell.length_b   1.000
_cell.length_c   1.000
_cell.angle_alpha   90.00
_cell.angle_beta   90.00
_cell.angle_gamma   90.00
#
_symmetry.space_group_name_H-M   'P 1'
#
loop_
_entity.id
_entity.type
_entity.pdbx_description
1 polymer ?
#
loop_
_entity_poly.entity_id
_entity_poly.type
_entity_poly.pdbx_seq_one_letter_code
_entity_poly.pdbx_strand_id
1 'polypeptide(L)'
;VLACIMTNWIAANLVTWMFDISNFKNMVESTKSGYIYKTTFNGVATPKLGLDAIFPGSQVNGGILVAIVIAIAMYILMNKTTLGYELKACGANRHAARYAGIRDKRNIVLSMAIAGALAGAGAALYWLSGNTEFYWSTYQALPAVGFNGIPVALLALNNPIAVIFTGIFMAMLNIVGLQLTNLTAYNLSLIHISEPTRP
;
A
#
# COMPACT_ATOMS: atom_id res chain seq x y z
N VAL A 1 -18.62 2.12 7.55
CA VAL A 1 -17.38 2.75 8.01
C VAL A 1 -16.91 2.14 9.30
N LEU A 2 -17.73 2.10 10.38
CA LEU A 2 -17.35 1.58 11.70
C LEU A 2 -16.88 0.10 11.64
N ALA A 3 -17.62 -0.74 10.93
CA ALA A 3 -17.27 -2.15 10.74
C ALA A 3 -15.90 -2.34 10.06
N CYS A 4 -15.57 -1.50 9.06
CA CYS A 4 -14.26 -1.58 8.39
C CYS A 4 -13.11 -1.22 9.34
N ILE A 5 -13.29 -0.20 10.18
CA ILE A 5 -12.29 0.18 11.18
C ILE A 5 -12.07 -0.93 12.19
N MET A 6 -13.17 -1.51 12.70
CA MET A 6 -13.08 -2.64 13.65
C MET A 6 -12.39 -3.86 13.01
N THR A 7 -12.71 -4.18 11.76
CA THR A 7 -12.08 -5.29 11.04
C THR A 7 -10.57 -5.06 10.86
N ASN A 8 -10.12 -3.83 10.59
CA ASN A 8 -8.70 -3.50 10.51
C ASN A 8 -7.96 -3.78 11.84
N TRP A 9 -8.55 -3.39 12.97
CA TRP A 9 -7.97 -3.67 14.27
C TRP A 9 -7.95 -5.16 14.60
N ILE A 10 -9.02 -5.89 14.23
CA ILE A 10 -9.07 -7.34 14.38
C ILE A 10 -7.96 -7.99 13.54
N ALA A 11 -7.79 -7.56 12.28
CA ALA A 11 -6.74 -8.07 11.41
C ALA A 11 -5.33 -7.78 11.96
N ALA A 12 -5.08 -6.57 12.47
CA ALA A 12 -3.80 -6.20 13.09
C ALA A 12 -3.49 -7.07 14.32
N ASN A 13 -4.46 -7.27 15.21
CA ASN A 13 -4.29 -8.15 16.37
C ASN A 13 -4.11 -9.61 15.98
N LEU A 14 -4.80 -10.08 14.93
CA LEU A 14 -4.64 -11.44 14.42
C LEU A 14 -3.24 -11.67 13.86
N VAL A 15 -2.69 -10.72 13.11
CA VAL A 15 -1.31 -10.76 12.64
C VAL A 15 -0.34 -10.80 13.82
N THR A 16 -0.51 -9.95 14.83
CA THR A 16 0.31 -9.95 16.04
C THR A 16 0.26 -11.30 16.74
N TRP A 17 -0.93 -11.88 16.90
CA TRP A 17 -1.11 -13.19 17.52
C TRP A 17 -0.47 -14.31 16.70
N MET A 18 -0.61 -14.31 15.38
CA MET A 18 0.04 -15.30 14.49
C MET A 18 1.56 -15.27 14.62
N PHE A 19 2.15 -14.08 14.68
CA PHE A 19 3.60 -13.94 14.83
C PHE A 19 4.08 -14.32 16.23
N ASP A 20 3.25 -14.21 17.26
CA ASP A 20 3.60 -14.56 18.62
C ASP A 20 3.70 -16.09 18.82
N ILE A 21 2.81 -16.85 18.20
CA ILE A 21 2.71 -18.31 18.40
C ILE A 21 3.76 -19.07 17.58
N SER A 22 4.31 -18.50 16.50
CA SER A 22 4.94 -19.31 15.48
C SER A 22 6.45 -19.13 15.36
N ASN A 23 7.04 -20.11 14.68
CA ASN A 23 8.42 -20.16 14.21
C ASN A 23 8.80 -19.03 13.24
N PHE A 24 7.96 -18.00 13.09
CA PHE A 24 8.22 -16.83 12.25
C PHE A 24 9.14 -15.80 12.93
N LYS A 25 9.38 -15.93 14.22
CA LYS A 25 10.35 -15.09 14.92
C LYS A 25 11.77 -15.48 14.55
N ASN A 26 12.59 -14.47 14.28
CA ASN A 26 14.01 -14.70 14.10
C ASN A 26 14.62 -15.22 15.42
N MET A 27 15.36 -16.34 15.34
CA MET A 27 16.06 -16.92 16.51
C MET A 27 17.15 -16.00 17.07
N VAL A 28 17.72 -15.12 16.25
CA VAL A 28 18.81 -14.20 16.66
C VAL A 28 18.24 -12.90 17.20
N GLU A 29 17.19 -12.36 16.56
CA GLU A 29 16.51 -11.14 17.01
C GLU A 29 15.00 -11.39 17.04
N SER A 30 14.48 -11.69 18.21
CA SER A 30 13.08 -12.10 18.41
C SER A 30 12.03 -11.07 18.00
N THR A 31 12.44 -9.83 17.73
CA THR A 31 11.56 -8.74 17.28
C THR A 31 11.49 -8.61 15.76
N LYS A 32 12.35 -9.31 15.00
CA LYS A 32 12.42 -9.21 13.54
C LYS A 32 11.99 -10.49 12.86
N SER A 33 10.93 -10.47 12.09
CA SER A 33 10.49 -11.63 11.30
C SER A 33 11.19 -11.73 9.93
N GLY A 34 11.55 -10.60 9.32
CA GLY A 34 12.17 -10.57 7.98
C GLY A 34 13.50 -11.29 7.87
N TYR A 35 14.22 -11.41 8.98
CA TYR A 35 15.52 -12.08 9.03
C TYR A 35 15.43 -13.61 8.85
N ILE A 36 14.35 -14.25 9.30
CA ILE A 36 14.14 -15.69 9.09
C ILE A 36 14.00 -15.99 7.61
N TYR A 37 13.26 -15.17 6.88
CA TYR A 37 13.10 -15.35 5.44
C TYR A 37 14.40 -15.12 4.67
N LYS A 38 15.24 -14.18 5.09
CA LYS A 38 16.55 -13.94 4.46
C LYS A 38 17.57 -15.05 4.70
N THR A 39 17.58 -15.65 5.87
CA THR A 39 18.56 -16.67 6.25
C THR A 39 18.13 -18.09 5.90
N THR A 40 16.84 -18.39 6.00
CA THR A 40 16.30 -19.75 5.79
C THR A 40 15.88 -19.99 4.33
N PHE A 41 15.41 -18.95 3.64
CA PHE A 41 14.97 -19.02 2.25
C PHE A 41 15.71 -17.97 1.40
N ASN A 42 16.84 -18.39 0.83
CA ASN A 42 17.53 -17.57 -0.19
C ASN A 42 16.56 -17.31 -1.36
N GLY A 43 16.21 -16.04 -1.58
CA GLY A 43 15.40 -15.62 -2.73
C GLY A 43 13.97 -15.18 -2.43
N VAL A 44 13.57 -15.05 -1.15
CA VAL A 44 12.24 -14.52 -0.78
C VAL A 44 12.11 -13.02 -1.06
N ALA A 45 13.22 -12.27 -1.00
CA ALA A 45 13.21 -10.86 -1.40
C ALA A 45 12.96 -10.72 -2.91
N THR A 46 12.17 -9.73 -3.30
CA THR A 46 11.91 -9.44 -4.72
C THR A 46 13.22 -9.27 -5.48
N PRO A 47 13.48 -10.06 -6.54
CA PRO A 47 14.72 -9.99 -7.28
C PRO A 47 14.85 -8.62 -7.94
N LYS A 48 16.05 -8.09 -7.95
CA LYS A 48 16.35 -6.77 -8.55
C LYS A 48 16.27 -6.74 -10.07
N LEU A 49 16.17 -7.92 -10.74
CA LEU A 49 15.98 -8.11 -12.19
C LEU A 49 16.92 -7.26 -13.07
N GLY A 50 18.15 -7.01 -12.62
CA GLY A 50 19.10 -6.22 -13.39
C GLY A 50 18.90 -4.69 -13.35
N LEU A 51 17.95 -4.20 -12.58
CA LEU A 51 17.71 -2.76 -12.39
C LEU A 51 18.90 -2.07 -11.68
N ASP A 52 19.73 -2.82 -10.97
CA ASP A 52 20.99 -2.33 -10.39
C ASP A 52 21.97 -1.83 -11.45
N ALA A 53 21.95 -2.40 -12.67
CA ALA A 53 22.81 -1.98 -13.75
C ALA A 53 22.37 -0.65 -14.39
N ILE A 54 21.05 -0.36 -14.34
CA ILE A 54 20.47 0.87 -14.89
C ILE A 54 20.52 2.01 -13.87
N PHE A 55 20.32 1.69 -12.60
CA PHE A 55 20.33 2.66 -11.50
C PHE A 55 21.32 2.21 -10.40
N PRO A 56 22.64 2.38 -10.60
CA PRO A 56 23.63 1.97 -9.61
C PRO A 56 23.44 2.75 -8.30
N GLY A 57 23.35 2.02 -7.19
CA GLY A 57 23.13 2.61 -5.86
C GLY A 57 21.68 2.93 -5.50
N SER A 58 20.72 2.65 -6.37
CA SER A 58 19.30 2.80 -6.03
C SER A 58 18.74 1.55 -5.38
N GLN A 59 17.72 1.75 -4.53
CA GLN A 59 16.99 0.66 -3.89
C GLN A 59 15.79 0.16 -4.74
N VAL A 60 15.84 0.41 -6.05
CA VAL A 60 14.77 0.01 -6.96
C VAL A 60 14.78 -1.51 -7.13
N ASN A 61 13.66 -2.14 -6.86
CA ASN A 61 13.46 -3.59 -6.96
C ASN A 61 12.55 -3.94 -8.15
N GLY A 62 12.58 -5.20 -8.58
CA GLY A 62 11.67 -5.72 -9.60
C GLY A 62 10.18 -5.59 -9.26
N GLY A 63 9.84 -5.26 -8.02
CA GLY A 63 8.48 -4.96 -7.59
C GLY A 63 7.81 -3.81 -8.37
N ILE A 64 8.59 -2.86 -8.90
CA ILE A 64 8.04 -1.78 -9.74
C ILE A 64 7.45 -2.32 -11.05
N LEU A 65 8.07 -3.33 -11.65
CA LEU A 65 7.53 -3.97 -12.85
C LEU A 65 6.21 -4.68 -12.56
N VAL A 66 6.14 -5.37 -11.43
CA VAL A 66 4.91 -6.02 -10.99
C VAL A 66 3.81 -4.99 -10.74
N ALA A 67 4.12 -3.87 -10.11
CA ALA A 67 3.16 -2.78 -9.89
C ALA A 67 2.64 -2.19 -11.21
N ILE A 68 3.50 -2.00 -12.21
CA ILE A 68 3.12 -1.53 -13.56
C ILE A 68 2.19 -2.56 -14.23
N VAL A 69 2.52 -3.84 -14.17
CA VAL A 69 1.68 -4.91 -14.74
C VAL A 69 0.30 -4.94 -14.07
N ILE A 70 0.25 -4.83 -12.75
CA ILE A 70 -1.01 -4.76 -12.01
C ILE A 70 -1.83 -3.52 -12.43
N ALA A 71 -1.20 -2.36 -12.58
CA ALA A 71 -1.89 -1.14 -13.00
C ALA A 71 -2.46 -1.26 -14.42
N ILE A 72 -1.72 -1.87 -15.36
CA ILE A 72 -2.20 -2.16 -16.71
C ILE A 72 -3.35 -3.16 -16.67
N ALA A 73 -3.23 -4.23 -15.89
CA ALA A 73 -4.29 -5.23 -15.73
C ALA A 73 -5.57 -4.59 -15.17
N MET A 74 -5.45 -3.72 -14.16
CA MET A 74 -6.57 -2.98 -13.62
C MET A 74 -7.18 -2.00 -14.62
N TYR A 75 -6.36 -1.35 -15.44
CA TYR A 75 -6.85 -0.49 -16.50
C TYR A 75 -7.69 -1.27 -17.53
N ILE A 76 -7.20 -2.43 -17.96
CA ILE A 76 -7.92 -3.32 -18.88
C ILE A 76 -9.22 -3.80 -18.21
N LEU A 77 -9.15 -4.27 -16.98
CA LEU A 77 -10.31 -4.74 -16.23
C LEU A 77 -11.37 -3.67 -16.12
N MET A 78 -11.00 -2.44 -15.76
CA MET A 78 -11.96 -1.35 -15.54
C MET A 78 -12.52 -0.75 -16.83
N ASN A 79 -11.76 -0.76 -17.93
CA ASN A 79 -12.16 -0.07 -19.16
C ASN A 79 -12.53 -1.00 -20.32
N LYS A 80 -12.11 -2.27 -20.29
CA LYS A 80 -12.27 -3.19 -21.42
C LYS A 80 -13.12 -4.43 -21.09
N THR A 81 -13.61 -4.56 -19.83
CA THR A 81 -14.43 -5.71 -19.45
C THR A 81 -15.82 -5.31 -19.01
N THR A 82 -16.77 -6.23 -19.17
CA THR A 82 -18.15 -6.08 -18.70
C THR A 82 -18.22 -5.88 -17.19
N LEU A 83 -17.33 -6.54 -16.44
CA LEU A 83 -17.23 -6.42 -14.99
C LEU A 83 -16.85 -4.98 -14.59
N GLY A 84 -15.86 -4.38 -15.27
CA GLY A 84 -15.48 -2.98 -15.02
C GLY A 84 -16.62 -2.00 -15.31
N TYR A 85 -17.40 -2.26 -16.36
CA TYR A 85 -18.59 -1.47 -16.65
C TYR A 85 -19.64 -1.60 -15.54
N GLU A 86 -19.95 -2.82 -15.10
CA GLU A 86 -20.90 -3.06 -14.01
C GLU A 86 -20.46 -2.39 -12.70
N LEU A 87 -19.17 -2.47 -12.37
CA LEU A 87 -18.61 -1.81 -11.20
C LEU A 87 -18.75 -0.28 -11.25
N LYS A 88 -18.43 0.33 -12.41
CA LYS A 88 -18.59 1.77 -12.62
C LYS A 88 -20.06 2.19 -12.56
N ALA A 89 -20.96 1.45 -13.19
CA ALA A 89 -22.39 1.72 -13.17
C ALA A 89 -22.96 1.65 -11.74
N CYS A 90 -22.58 0.62 -10.96
CA CYS A 90 -22.96 0.52 -9.56
C CYS A 90 -22.40 1.65 -8.71
N GLY A 91 -21.18 2.11 -9.00
CA GLY A 91 -20.53 3.23 -8.29
C GLY A 91 -21.19 4.58 -8.61
N ALA A 92 -21.62 4.79 -9.84
CA ALA A 92 -22.28 6.03 -10.26
C ALA A 92 -23.70 6.15 -9.69
N ASN A 93 -24.53 5.12 -9.89
CA ASN A 93 -25.89 5.08 -9.33
C ASN A 93 -26.34 3.64 -9.13
N ARG A 94 -26.39 3.23 -7.87
CA ARG A 94 -26.78 1.88 -7.48
C ARG A 94 -28.20 1.51 -7.87
N HIS A 95 -29.15 2.45 -7.76
CA HIS A 95 -30.53 2.21 -8.11
C HIS A 95 -30.71 2.05 -9.62
N ALA A 96 -30.11 2.94 -10.41
CA ALA A 96 -30.14 2.84 -11.86
C ALA A 96 -29.49 1.54 -12.37
N ALA A 97 -28.35 1.14 -11.81
CA ALA A 97 -27.70 -0.11 -12.14
C ALA A 97 -28.60 -1.34 -11.88
N ARG A 98 -29.36 -1.32 -10.79
CA ARG A 98 -30.31 -2.39 -10.45
C ARG A 98 -31.47 -2.46 -11.42
N TYR A 99 -31.99 -1.32 -11.89
CA TYR A 99 -33.03 -1.27 -12.94
C TYR A 99 -32.50 -1.79 -14.28
N ALA A 100 -31.21 -1.59 -14.56
CA ALA A 100 -30.54 -2.15 -15.75
C ALA A 100 -30.21 -3.66 -15.61
N GLY A 101 -30.67 -4.34 -14.55
CA GLY A 101 -30.46 -5.77 -14.34
C GLY A 101 -29.09 -6.15 -13.76
N ILE A 102 -28.28 -5.16 -13.35
CA ILE A 102 -26.97 -5.40 -12.75
C ILE A 102 -27.13 -5.87 -11.30
N ARG A 103 -26.40 -6.92 -10.92
CA ARG A 103 -26.44 -7.47 -9.56
C ARG A 103 -25.59 -6.64 -8.61
N ASP A 104 -26.17 -5.60 -8.03
CA ASP A 104 -25.50 -4.63 -7.13
C ASP A 104 -24.76 -5.31 -5.96
N LYS A 105 -25.38 -6.27 -5.28
CA LYS A 105 -24.75 -6.97 -4.14
C LYS A 105 -23.49 -7.71 -4.53
N ARG A 106 -23.51 -8.43 -5.66
CA ARG A 106 -22.33 -9.14 -6.18
C ARG A 106 -21.20 -8.17 -6.50
N ASN A 107 -21.52 -7.07 -7.15
CA ASN A 107 -20.52 -6.08 -7.57
C ASN A 107 -19.89 -5.36 -6.37
N ILE A 108 -20.63 -5.10 -5.31
CA ILE A 108 -20.08 -4.58 -4.06
C ILE A 108 -19.07 -5.57 -3.46
N VAL A 109 -19.42 -6.84 -3.35
CA VAL A 109 -18.50 -7.86 -2.81
C VAL A 109 -17.25 -8.00 -3.69
N LEU A 110 -17.41 -8.02 -5.02
CA LEU A 110 -16.30 -8.10 -5.96
C LEU A 110 -15.37 -6.88 -5.86
N SER A 111 -15.92 -5.67 -5.76
CA SER A 111 -15.10 -4.46 -5.61
C SER A 111 -14.25 -4.50 -4.34
N MET A 112 -14.84 -4.95 -3.22
CA MET A 112 -14.11 -5.10 -1.96
C MET A 112 -13.06 -6.21 -2.03
N ALA A 113 -13.37 -7.34 -2.69
CA ALA A 113 -12.42 -8.44 -2.88
C ALA A 113 -11.22 -8.01 -3.74
N ILE A 114 -11.47 -7.30 -4.85
CA ILE A 114 -10.41 -6.76 -5.71
C ILE A 114 -9.55 -5.75 -4.95
N ALA A 115 -10.18 -4.82 -4.22
CA ALA A 115 -9.47 -3.85 -3.41
C ALA A 115 -8.59 -4.51 -2.33
N GLY A 116 -9.12 -5.55 -1.65
CA GLY A 116 -8.37 -6.34 -0.68
C GLY A 116 -7.19 -7.09 -1.30
N ALA A 117 -7.39 -7.69 -2.48
CA ALA A 117 -6.33 -8.37 -3.22
C ALA A 117 -5.20 -7.41 -3.63
N LEU A 118 -5.55 -6.20 -4.11
CA LEU A 118 -4.58 -5.16 -4.46
C LEU A 118 -3.83 -4.64 -3.24
N ALA A 119 -4.53 -4.44 -2.12
CA ALA A 119 -3.90 -4.05 -0.86
C ALA A 119 -2.92 -5.12 -0.37
N GLY A 120 -3.30 -6.40 -0.44
CA GLY A 120 -2.42 -7.52 -0.10
C GLY A 120 -1.20 -7.61 -1.02
N ALA A 121 -1.37 -7.44 -2.33
CA ALA A 121 -0.26 -7.40 -3.29
C ALA A 121 0.67 -6.21 -3.01
N GLY A 122 0.13 -5.03 -2.71
CA GLY A 122 0.91 -3.85 -2.34
C GLY A 122 1.71 -4.07 -1.06
N ALA A 123 1.09 -4.66 -0.04
CA ALA A 123 1.77 -5.02 1.20
C ALA A 123 2.89 -6.05 0.97
N ALA A 124 2.63 -7.07 0.15
CA ALA A 124 3.64 -8.06 -0.21
C ALA A 124 4.85 -7.41 -0.91
N LEU A 125 4.62 -6.55 -1.89
CA LEU A 125 5.69 -5.81 -2.58
C LEU A 125 6.48 -4.91 -1.63
N TYR A 126 5.81 -4.28 -0.68
CA TYR A 126 6.45 -3.39 0.30
C TYR A 126 7.34 -4.16 1.28
N TRP A 127 6.83 -5.23 1.90
CA TRP A 127 7.55 -5.99 2.91
C TRP A 127 8.59 -6.94 2.33
N LEU A 128 8.38 -7.47 1.12
CA LEU A 128 9.34 -8.33 0.44
C LEU A 128 10.38 -7.55 -0.37
N SER A 129 10.35 -6.23 -0.33
CA SER A 129 11.34 -5.39 -1.07
C SER A 129 12.79 -5.58 -0.61
N GLY A 130 13.00 -6.15 0.57
CA GLY A 130 14.32 -6.30 1.19
C GLY A 130 14.87 -5.00 1.81
N ASN A 131 14.19 -3.87 1.61
CA ASN A 131 14.58 -2.57 2.16
C ASN A 131 13.83 -2.23 3.44
N THR A 132 12.70 -2.89 3.68
CA THR A 132 11.85 -2.69 4.85
C THR A 132 11.76 -4.01 5.62
N GLU A 133 12.10 -3.97 6.88
CA GLU A 133 11.94 -5.13 7.77
C GLU A 133 10.64 -5.00 8.56
N PHE A 134 9.96 -6.11 8.73
CA PHE A 134 8.81 -6.17 9.62
C PHE A 134 9.31 -6.39 11.04
N TYR A 135 9.08 -5.41 11.90
CA TYR A 135 9.33 -5.55 13.34
C TYR A 135 8.07 -6.05 14.02
N TRP A 136 8.20 -7.17 14.72
CA TRP A 136 7.12 -7.65 15.54
C TRP A 136 6.96 -6.75 16.76
N SER A 137 5.85 -6.07 16.84
CA SER A 137 5.45 -5.25 17.99
C SER A 137 3.93 -5.24 18.08
N THR A 138 3.40 -5.03 19.27
CA THR A 138 1.96 -4.80 19.41
C THR A 138 1.59 -3.52 18.68
N TYR A 139 0.69 -3.61 17.71
CA TYR A 139 0.24 -2.44 16.97
C TYR A 139 -0.49 -1.47 17.89
N GLN A 140 0.11 -0.34 18.18
CA GLN A 140 -0.53 0.78 18.86
C GLN A 140 -1.21 1.73 17.86
N ALA A 141 -0.77 1.72 16.60
CA ALA A 141 -1.37 2.48 15.50
C ALA A 141 -1.24 1.69 14.19
N LEU A 142 -2.23 1.85 13.31
CA LEU A 142 -2.18 1.26 11.97
C LEU A 142 -1.10 1.94 11.13
N PRO A 143 -0.38 1.18 10.27
CA PRO A 143 0.66 1.75 9.41
C PRO A 143 0.14 2.89 8.53
N ALA A 144 0.81 4.02 8.56
CA ALA A 144 0.41 5.22 7.80
C ALA A 144 0.49 5.03 6.27
N VAL A 145 1.25 4.05 5.80
CA VAL A 145 1.45 3.77 4.36
C VAL A 145 0.12 3.56 3.62
N GLY A 146 -0.85 2.90 4.26
CA GLY A 146 -2.17 2.70 3.67
C GLY A 146 -2.95 4.00 3.46
N PHE A 147 -2.80 4.95 4.38
CA PHE A 147 -3.45 6.27 4.27
C PHE A 147 -2.83 7.14 3.17
N ASN A 148 -1.52 7.00 2.93
CA ASN A 148 -0.83 7.71 1.84
C ASN A 148 -1.34 7.32 0.44
N GLY A 149 -1.99 6.17 0.29
CA GLY A 149 -2.64 5.76 -0.94
C GLY A 149 -3.86 6.61 -1.31
N ILE A 150 -4.54 7.22 -0.34
CA ILE A 150 -5.74 8.03 -0.60
C ILE A 150 -5.41 9.28 -1.42
N PRO A 151 -4.48 10.16 -1.03
CA PRO A 151 -4.11 11.32 -1.84
C PRO A 151 -3.53 10.93 -3.21
N VAL A 152 -2.79 9.82 -3.32
CA VAL A 152 -2.30 9.31 -4.60
C VAL A 152 -3.45 8.97 -5.55
N ALA A 153 -4.47 8.26 -5.07
CA ALA A 153 -5.63 7.88 -5.87
C ALA A 153 -6.47 9.10 -6.29
N LEU A 154 -6.66 10.07 -5.39
CA LEU A 154 -7.40 11.29 -5.69
C LEU A 154 -6.65 12.17 -6.70
N LEU A 155 -5.34 12.32 -6.56
CA LEU A 155 -4.51 13.07 -7.50
C LEU A 155 -4.52 12.44 -8.90
N ALA A 156 -4.60 11.10 -8.96
CA ALA A 156 -4.74 10.33 -10.20
C ALA A 156 -6.16 10.34 -10.78
N LEU A 157 -7.14 11.02 -10.17
CA LEU A 157 -8.55 10.97 -10.55
C LEU A 157 -9.08 9.54 -10.68
N ASN A 158 -8.62 8.65 -9.84
CA ASN A 158 -8.94 7.21 -9.83
C ASN A 158 -8.60 6.47 -11.15
N ASN A 159 -7.68 7.01 -11.95
CA ASN A 159 -7.22 6.35 -13.18
C ASN A 159 -6.04 5.43 -12.85
N PRO A 160 -6.12 4.11 -13.14
CA PRO A 160 -5.07 3.14 -12.78
C PRO A 160 -3.70 3.43 -13.40
N ILE A 161 -3.65 4.01 -14.60
CA ILE A 161 -2.38 4.38 -15.25
C ILE A 161 -1.80 5.64 -14.59
N ALA A 162 -2.65 6.65 -14.33
CA ALA A 162 -2.22 7.88 -13.69
C ALA A 162 -1.69 7.66 -12.27
N VAL A 163 -2.16 6.63 -11.55
CA VAL A 163 -1.68 6.24 -10.22
C VAL A 163 -0.18 5.93 -10.23
N ILE A 164 0.38 5.41 -11.32
CA ILE A 164 1.82 5.14 -11.42
C ILE A 164 2.61 6.46 -11.29
N PHE A 165 2.24 7.46 -12.06
CA PHE A 165 2.93 8.76 -12.07
C PHE A 165 2.73 9.52 -10.75
N THR A 166 1.50 9.55 -10.25
CA THR A 166 1.20 10.20 -8.96
C THR A 166 1.85 9.48 -7.79
N GLY A 167 1.97 8.15 -7.85
CA GLY A 167 2.68 7.37 -6.86
C GLY A 167 4.17 7.70 -6.82
N ILE A 168 4.83 7.79 -7.98
CA ILE A 168 6.23 8.21 -8.08
C ILE A 168 6.39 9.65 -7.55
N PHE A 169 5.53 10.55 -7.95
CA PHE A 169 5.56 11.93 -7.48
C PHE A 169 5.43 12.03 -5.95
N MET A 170 4.46 11.33 -5.36
CA MET A 170 4.29 11.30 -3.90
C MET A 170 5.46 10.64 -3.18
N ALA A 171 6.07 9.61 -3.78
CA ALA A 171 7.28 8.99 -3.22
C ALA A 171 8.46 9.98 -3.23
N MET A 172 8.63 10.75 -4.30
CA MET A 172 9.65 11.82 -4.37
C MET A 172 9.41 12.88 -3.28
N LEU A 173 8.17 13.32 -3.10
CA LEU A 173 7.84 14.29 -2.03
C LEU A 173 8.14 13.74 -0.64
N ASN A 174 7.84 12.46 -0.38
CA ASN A 174 8.17 11.83 0.90
C ASN A 174 9.68 11.77 1.14
N ILE A 175 10.47 11.39 0.12
CA ILE A 175 11.94 11.33 0.22
C ILE A 175 12.50 12.74 0.46
N VAL A 176 12.05 13.74 -0.29
CA VAL A 176 12.46 15.14 -0.10
C VAL A 176 12.10 15.61 1.29
N GLY A 177 10.90 15.33 1.78
CA GLY A 177 10.47 15.68 3.13
C GLY A 177 11.36 15.09 4.22
N LEU A 178 11.72 13.81 4.10
CA LEU A 178 12.63 13.15 5.03
C LEU A 178 14.04 13.73 4.98
N GLN A 179 14.56 14.04 3.79
CA GLN A 179 15.90 14.63 3.65
C GLN A 179 15.93 16.06 4.14
N LEU A 180 14.88 16.84 3.93
CA LEU A 180 14.79 18.21 4.45
C LEU A 180 14.85 18.23 5.99
N THR A 181 14.16 17.32 6.66
CA THR A 181 14.19 17.22 8.13
C THR A 181 15.57 16.81 8.65
N ASN A 182 16.34 16.06 7.87
CA ASN A 182 17.70 15.64 8.23
C ASN A 182 18.77 16.71 7.95
N LEU A 183 18.58 17.51 6.90
CA LEU A 183 19.56 18.50 6.42
C LEU A 183 19.31 19.91 6.98
N THR A 184 18.09 20.21 7.38
CA THR A 184 17.71 21.51 7.91
C THR A 184 17.11 21.35 9.29
N ALA A 185 17.36 22.34 10.15
CA ALA A 185 16.71 22.42 11.47
C ALA A 185 15.18 22.69 11.39
N TYR A 186 14.63 22.73 10.18
CA TYR A 186 13.20 22.91 9.96
C TYR A 186 12.47 21.57 10.17
N ASN A 187 12.03 21.34 11.39
CA ASN A 187 11.06 20.31 11.71
C ASN A 187 9.65 20.78 11.35
N LEU A 188 8.79 19.86 10.90
CA LEU A 188 7.35 20.13 10.71
C LEU A 188 6.68 20.75 11.95
N SER A 189 7.24 20.54 13.14
CA SER A 189 6.83 21.19 14.39
C SER A 189 7.06 22.71 14.40
N LEU A 190 8.01 23.23 13.61
CA LEU A 190 8.25 24.67 13.51
C LEU A 190 7.16 25.42 12.74
N ILE A 191 6.40 24.75 11.88
CA ILE A 191 5.25 25.34 11.18
C ILE A 191 4.14 25.68 12.19
N HIS A 192 4.01 24.91 13.27
CA HIS A 192 3.06 25.20 14.35
C HIS A 192 3.56 26.22 15.39
N ILE A 193 4.88 26.47 15.44
CA ILE A 193 5.45 27.48 16.37
C ILE A 193 5.34 28.89 15.81
N SER A 194 5.11 29.05 14.50
CA SER A 194 4.94 30.34 13.87
C SER A 194 3.53 30.93 13.98
N GLU A 195 2.62 30.28 14.70
CA GLU A 195 1.37 30.93 15.11
C GLU A 195 1.73 31.92 16.22
N PRO A 196 1.65 33.25 15.95
CA PRO A 196 1.87 34.22 17.03
C PRO A 196 0.75 34.01 18.04
N THR A 197 1.11 33.55 19.23
CA THR A 197 0.24 33.67 20.39
C THR A 197 -0.05 35.17 20.53
N ARG A 198 -1.19 35.59 20.00
CA ARG A 198 -1.73 36.91 20.30
C ARG A 198 -2.04 36.97 21.78
N PRO A 199 -1.58 38.03 22.50
CA PRO A 199 -1.95 38.26 23.87
C PRO A 199 -3.44 38.55 24.02
#